data_e97494e9481f42b564e374272549a668
#
_entry.id   e97494e9481f42b564e374272549a668
#
_cell.length_a   1.000
_cell.length_b   1.000
_cell.length_c   1.000
_cell.angle_alpha   90.00
_cell.angle_beta   90.00
_cell.angle_gamma   90.00
#
_symmetry.space_group_name_H-M   'P 1'
#
loop_
_entity.id
_entity.type
_entity.pdbx_description
1 polymer ?
#
loop_
_entity_poly.entity_id
_entity_poly.type
_entity_poly.pdbx_seq_one_letter_code
_entity_poly.pdbx_strand_id
1 'polypeptide(L)'
;KLSDLRGKVFMLQFTAGWCRVCRQEMPYIEEEIWQKHKDNENFVLVAVDLKEPKEKVLKFIEDMKVTYPLTLDENGEIFSLYTEKNAGVTRNIIIDRDGKIVFLTRLFDRKEFDQMKEVIETLLNK
;
A
#
# COMPACT_ATOMS: atom_id res chain seq x y z
N LYS A 1 -9.97 6.88 -10.20
CA LYS A 1 -11.00 6.54 -9.20
C LYS A 1 -10.95 5.07 -8.86
N LEU A 2 -11.33 4.71 -7.66
CA LEU A 2 -11.38 3.30 -7.26
C LEU A 2 -12.32 2.48 -8.14
N SER A 3 -13.39 3.08 -8.62
CA SER A 3 -14.33 2.39 -9.51
C SER A 3 -13.69 1.96 -10.82
N ASP A 4 -12.62 2.63 -11.25
CA ASP A 4 -11.91 2.30 -12.48
C ASP A 4 -11.03 1.06 -12.30
N LEU A 5 -10.86 0.60 -11.06
CA LEU A 5 -10.01 -0.54 -10.71
C LEU A 5 -10.79 -1.83 -10.48
N ARG A 6 -12.10 -1.82 -10.71
CA ARG A 6 -12.91 -3.02 -10.59
C ARG A 6 -12.42 -4.06 -11.57
N GLY A 7 -12.39 -5.30 -11.12
CA GLY A 7 -11.84 -6.40 -11.90
C GLY A 7 -10.36 -6.62 -11.64
N LYS A 8 -9.73 -5.75 -10.86
CA LYS A 8 -8.31 -5.86 -10.50
C LYS A 8 -8.15 -6.02 -8.99
N VAL A 9 -7.07 -6.70 -8.62
CA VAL A 9 -6.66 -6.81 -7.22
C VAL A 9 -5.87 -5.55 -6.89
N PHE A 10 -6.29 -4.83 -5.86
CA PHE A 10 -5.71 -3.56 -5.50
C PHE A 10 -5.09 -3.60 -4.11
N MET A 11 -3.83 -3.18 -4.00
CA MET A 11 -3.17 -3.02 -2.71
C MET A 11 -2.93 -1.55 -2.47
N LEU A 12 -3.47 -1.05 -1.36
CA LEU A 12 -3.31 0.33 -0.94
C LEU A 12 -2.45 0.36 0.31
N GLN A 13 -1.29 0.98 0.21
CA GLN A 13 -0.39 1.14 1.34
C GLN A 13 -0.44 2.58 1.84
N PHE A 14 -0.66 2.77 3.14
CA PHE A 14 -0.49 4.08 3.76
C PHE A 14 0.91 4.14 4.38
N THR A 15 1.62 5.23 4.12
CA THR A 15 3.01 5.39 4.55
C THR A 15 3.32 6.86 4.84
N ALA A 16 4.49 7.12 5.39
CA ALA A 16 5.00 8.47 5.60
C ALA A 16 6.51 8.40 5.82
N GLY A 17 7.22 9.43 5.36
CA GLY A 17 8.68 9.48 5.49
C GLY A 17 9.16 9.54 6.94
N TRP A 18 8.34 10.07 7.85
CA TRP A 18 8.64 10.13 9.27
C TRP A 18 8.32 8.83 10.02
N CYS A 19 7.72 7.86 9.35
CA CYS A 19 7.26 6.63 9.98
C CYS A 19 8.33 5.54 9.89
N ARG A 20 8.93 5.20 11.03
CA ARG A 20 9.99 4.20 11.10
C ARG A 20 9.54 2.82 10.62
N VAL A 21 8.36 2.39 11.05
CA VAL A 21 7.81 1.07 10.68
C VAL A 21 7.53 1.01 9.17
N CYS A 22 7.03 2.11 8.61
CA CYS A 22 6.79 2.19 7.17
C CYS A 22 8.11 2.01 6.40
N ARG A 23 9.18 2.62 6.87
CA ARG A 23 10.50 2.49 6.25
C ARG A 23 11.05 1.08 6.35
N GLN A 24 10.74 0.36 7.43
CA GLN A 24 11.13 -1.04 7.59
C GLN A 24 10.39 -1.95 6.62
N GLU A 25 9.12 -1.66 6.36
CA GLU A 25 8.26 -2.50 5.53
C GLU A 25 8.49 -2.31 4.04
N MET A 26 8.77 -1.09 3.60
CA MET A 26 8.81 -0.77 2.17
C MET A 26 9.77 -1.61 1.33
N PRO A 27 10.99 -1.93 1.79
CA PRO A 27 11.87 -2.80 1.00
C PRO A 27 11.27 -4.19 0.75
N TYR A 28 10.54 -4.71 1.72
CA TYR A 28 9.89 -6.02 1.58
C TYR A 28 8.72 -5.95 0.60
N ILE A 29 7.97 -4.85 0.61
CA ILE A 29 6.89 -4.64 -0.38
C ILE A 29 7.49 -4.56 -1.78
N GLU A 30 8.58 -3.83 -1.94
CA GLU A 30 9.25 -3.71 -3.23
C GLU A 30 9.72 -5.06 -3.75
N GLU A 31 10.45 -5.82 -2.93
CA GLU A 31 11.05 -7.09 -3.35
C GLU A 31 10.06 -8.24 -3.45
N GLU A 32 9.14 -8.36 -2.49
CA GLU A 32 8.33 -9.56 -2.36
C GLU A 32 6.93 -9.43 -2.96
N ILE A 33 6.47 -8.22 -3.20
CA ILE A 33 5.15 -7.98 -3.79
C ILE A 33 5.25 -7.28 -5.13
N TRP A 34 5.86 -6.10 -5.17
CA TRP A 34 5.90 -5.29 -6.38
C TRP A 34 6.70 -5.95 -7.50
N GLN A 35 7.93 -6.36 -7.24
CA GLN A 35 8.77 -6.99 -8.27
C GLN A 35 8.16 -8.28 -8.80
N LYS A 36 7.41 -8.97 -7.96
CA LYS A 36 6.75 -10.23 -8.33
C LYS A 36 5.52 -10.01 -9.21
N HIS A 37 4.75 -8.94 -8.94
CA HIS A 37 3.44 -8.74 -9.58
C HIS A 37 3.34 -7.50 -10.47
N LYS A 38 4.38 -6.71 -10.59
CA LYS A 38 4.32 -5.41 -11.32
C LYS A 38 3.89 -5.55 -12.77
N ASP A 39 4.18 -6.67 -13.41
CA ASP A 39 3.83 -6.93 -14.81
C ASP A 39 2.47 -7.61 -14.97
N ASN A 40 1.78 -7.88 -13.88
CA ASN A 40 0.45 -8.47 -13.93
C ASN A 40 -0.59 -7.38 -14.08
N GLU A 41 -1.30 -7.37 -15.23
CA GLU A 41 -2.32 -6.35 -15.52
C GLU A 41 -3.46 -6.31 -14.51
N ASN A 42 -3.65 -7.40 -13.78
CA ASN A 42 -4.74 -7.51 -12.81
C ASN A 42 -4.35 -7.06 -11.40
N PHE A 43 -3.12 -6.60 -11.21
CA PHE A 43 -2.63 -6.13 -9.92
C PHE A 43 -2.27 -4.65 -9.96
N VAL A 44 -2.78 -3.90 -8.99
CA VAL A 44 -2.44 -2.48 -8.83
C VAL A 44 -1.97 -2.24 -7.40
N LEU A 45 -0.81 -1.63 -7.26
CA LEU A 45 -0.26 -1.24 -5.96
C LEU A 45 -0.01 0.28 -5.97
N VAL A 46 -0.60 0.97 -5.01
CA VAL A 46 -0.37 2.40 -4.82
C VAL A 46 -0.09 2.66 -3.35
N ALA A 47 0.99 3.38 -3.07
CA ALA A 47 1.26 3.88 -1.73
C ALA A 47 0.72 5.31 -1.62
N VAL A 48 0.17 5.64 -0.46
CA VAL A 48 -0.36 6.98 -0.17
C VAL A 48 0.44 7.56 0.98
N ASP A 49 1.17 8.65 0.71
CA ASP A 49 1.98 9.32 1.72
C ASP A 49 1.13 10.31 2.49
N LEU A 50 1.04 10.10 3.80
CA LEU A 50 0.13 10.83 4.67
C LEU A 50 0.73 12.15 5.14
N LYS A 51 0.06 13.26 4.78
CA LYS A 51 0.31 14.60 5.31
C LYS A 51 1.75 15.12 5.16
N GLU A 52 2.41 14.79 4.06
CA GLU A 52 3.74 15.31 3.78
C GLU A 52 3.76 16.13 2.49
N PRO A 53 4.58 17.19 2.41
CA PRO A 53 4.72 17.96 1.18
C PRO A 53 5.49 17.16 0.12
N LYS A 54 5.27 17.52 -1.14
CA LYS A 54 5.84 16.83 -2.28
C LYS A 54 7.36 16.66 -2.20
N GLU A 55 8.08 17.67 -1.76
CA GLU A 55 9.55 17.61 -1.66
C GLU A 55 10.03 16.51 -0.73
N LYS A 56 9.34 16.35 0.39
CA LYS A 56 9.69 15.31 1.36
C LYS A 56 9.36 13.93 0.82
N VAL A 57 8.26 13.81 0.09
CA VAL A 57 7.86 12.53 -0.51
C VAL A 57 8.85 12.10 -1.58
N LEU A 58 9.32 13.03 -2.42
CA LEU A 58 10.32 12.73 -3.45
C LEU A 58 11.63 12.23 -2.83
N LYS A 59 12.05 12.86 -1.74
CA LYS A 59 13.25 12.41 -1.02
C LYS A 59 13.04 11.03 -0.39
N PHE A 60 11.86 10.79 0.16
CA PHE A 60 11.50 9.51 0.75
C PHE A 60 11.56 8.38 -0.29
N ILE A 61 11.00 8.60 -1.47
CA ILE A 61 11.06 7.63 -2.57
C ILE A 61 12.53 7.33 -2.93
N GLU A 62 13.35 8.37 -3.04
CA GLU A 62 14.76 8.23 -3.36
C GLU A 62 15.50 7.44 -2.27
N ASP A 63 15.26 7.76 -1.00
CA ASP A 63 15.89 7.10 0.13
C ASP A 63 15.49 5.61 0.21
N MET A 64 14.24 5.30 -0.08
CA MET A 64 13.71 3.94 0.03
C MET A 64 13.98 3.10 -1.21
N LYS A 65 14.31 3.74 -2.32
CA LYS A 65 14.60 3.07 -3.60
C LYS A 65 13.47 2.17 -4.08
N VAL A 66 12.22 2.58 -3.81
CA VAL A 66 11.06 1.83 -4.26
C VAL A 66 10.65 2.30 -5.65
N THR A 67 10.08 1.38 -6.44
CA THR A 67 9.66 1.66 -7.81
C THR A 67 8.16 1.60 -8.02
N TYR A 68 7.40 1.19 -7.01
CA TYR A 68 5.94 1.21 -7.12
C TYR A 68 5.39 2.63 -6.96
N PRO A 69 4.20 2.90 -7.55
CA PRO A 69 3.61 4.25 -7.51
C PRO A 69 3.32 4.75 -6.11
N LEU A 70 3.57 6.02 -5.90
CA LEU A 70 3.33 6.68 -4.62
C LEU A 70 2.61 8.00 -4.87
N THR A 71 1.53 8.24 -4.14
CA THR A 71 0.74 9.46 -4.28
C THR A 71 0.68 10.22 -2.96
N LEU A 72 0.23 11.47 -3.02
CA LEU A 72 0.19 12.36 -1.88
C LEU A 72 -1.20 12.43 -1.26
N ASP A 73 -1.23 12.47 0.07
CA ASP A 73 -2.47 12.73 0.82
C ASP A 73 -2.17 13.84 1.83
N GLU A 74 -1.95 15.05 1.30
CA GLU A 74 -1.47 16.19 2.10
C GLU A 74 -2.35 16.52 3.31
N ASN A 75 -3.66 16.36 3.18
CA ASN A 75 -4.61 16.69 4.25
C ASN A 75 -5.12 15.47 5.02
N GLY A 76 -4.68 14.27 4.65
CA GLY A 76 -5.14 13.05 5.29
C GLY A 76 -6.55 12.64 4.89
N GLU A 77 -7.08 13.18 3.81
CA GLU A 77 -8.45 12.90 3.38
C GLU A 77 -8.62 11.46 2.89
N ILE A 78 -7.65 10.95 2.12
CA ILE A 78 -7.71 9.57 1.62
C ILE A 78 -7.59 8.61 2.79
N PHE A 79 -6.65 8.87 3.69
CA PHE A 79 -6.44 8.04 4.87
C PHE A 79 -7.72 7.94 5.71
N SER A 80 -8.42 9.06 5.91
CA SER A 80 -9.64 9.09 6.71
C SER A 80 -10.79 8.27 6.14
N LEU A 81 -10.76 7.99 4.84
CA LEU A 81 -11.78 7.14 4.20
C LEU A 81 -11.64 5.67 4.61
N TYR A 82 -10.46 5.25 5.05
CA TYR A 82 -10.17 3.84 5.34
C TYR A 82 -9.83 3.56 6.80
N THR A 83 -9.70 4.59 7.64
CA THR A 83 -9.24 4.44 9.01
C THR A 83 -10.06 5.27 9.98
N GLU A 84 -9.96 4.91 11.26
CA GLU A 84 -10.56 5.69 12.32
C GLU A 84 -9.69 6.91 12.64
N LYS A 85 -10.30 7.92 13.23
CA LYS A 85 -9.59 9.11 13.71
C LYS A 85 -8.49 8.68 14.68
N ASN A 86 -7.31 9.27 14.53
CA ASN A 86 -6.13 8.98 15.37
C ASN A 86 -5.51 7.61 15.13
N ALA A 87 -5.86 6.94 14.04
CA ALA A 87 -5.23 5.66 13.68
C ALA A 87 -3.76 5.87 13.28
N GLY A 88 -2.93 4.87 13.51
CA GLY A 88 -1.54 4.89 13.06
C GLY A 88 -1.44 4.80 11.53
N VAL A 89 -0.38 5.36 10.97
CA VAL A 89 -0.22 5.46 9.51
C VAL A 89 0.12 4.14 8.83
N THR A 90 0.87 3.27 9.49
CA THR A 90 1.35 2.03 8.86
C THR A 90 0.19 1.06 8.64
N ARG A 91 -0.35 1.03 7.43
CA ARG A 91 -1.47 0.17 7.08
C ARG A 91 -1.38 -0.27 5.64
N ASN A 92 -1.80 -1.51 5.39
CA ASN A 92 -2.00 -2.01 4.04
C ASN A 92 -3.43 -2.54 3.92
N ILE A 93 -4.04 -2.28 2.79
CA ILE A 93 -5.42 -2.68 2.53
C ILE A 93 -5.44 -3.43 1.21
N ILE A 94 -6.00 -4.64 1.21
CA ILE A 94 -6.17 -5.42 -0.01
C ILE A 94 -7.65 -5.39 -0.40
N ILE A 95 -7.90 -4.99 -1.64
CA ILE A 95 -9.23 -4.87 -2.21
C ILE A 95 -9.36 -5.89 -3.35
N ASP A 96 -10.41 -6.70 -3.31
CA ASP A 96 -10.60 -7.74 -4.31
C ASP A 96 -11.17 -7.18 -5.63
N ARG A 97 -11.38 -8.07 -6.60
CA ARG A 97 -11.87 -7.70 -7.92
C ARG A 97 -13.28 -7.10 -7.90
N ASP A 98 -14.04 -7.34 -6.85
CA ASP A 98 -15.38 -6.78 -6.67
C ASP A 98 -15.39 -5.46 -5.92
N GLY A 99 -14.21 -4.95 -5.54
CA GLY A 99 -14.10 -3.69 -4.81
C GLY A 99 -14.28 -3.82 -3.32
N LYS A 100 -14.22 -5.03 -2.78
CA LYS A 100 -14.38 -5.27 -1.34
C LYS A 100 -13.03 -5.35 -0.64
N ILE A 101 -12.95 -4.75 0.55
CA ILE A 101 -11.77 -4.90 1.40
C ILE A 101 -11.77 -6.30 2.00
N VAL A 102 -10.73 -7.07 1.72
CA VAL A 102 -10.63 -8.47 2.17
C VAL A 102 -9.49 -8.72 3.13
N PHE A 103 -8.57 -7.78 3.30
CA PHE A 103 -7.45 -7.92 4.21
C PHE A 103 -6.94 -6.55 4.66
N LEU A 104 -6.61 -6.44 5.94
CA LEU A 104 -6.07 -5.21 6.53
C LEU A 104 -4.88 -5.57 7.40
N THR A 105 -3.81 -4.76 7.34
CA THR A 105 -2.69 -4.90 8.25
C THR A 105 -2.51 -3.63 9.07
N ARG A 106 -1.82 -3.76 10.20
CA ARG A 106 -1.38 -2.65 11.04
C ARG A 106 0.08 -2.87 11.38
N LEU A 107 0.89 -1.81 11.30
CA LEU A 107 2.30 -1.91 11.58
C LEU A 107 2.97 -2.94 10.67
N PHE A 108 4.10 -3.48 11.07
CA PHE A 108 4.76 -4.53 10.32
C PHE A 108 4.99 -5.75 11.20
N ASP A 109 4.33 -6.84 10.85
CA ASP A 109 4.50 -8.16 11.45
C ASP A 109 4.75 -9.15 10.33
N ARG A 110 5.87 -9.83 10.36
CA ARG A 110 6.29 -10.73 9.27
C ARG A 110 5.24 -11.79 8.96
N LYS A 111 4.63 -12.35 9.98
CA LYS A 111 3.60 -13.38 9.79
C LYS A 111 2.38 -12.82 9.06
N GLU A 112 1.93 -11.65 9.47
CA GLU A 112 0.80 -10.98 8.83
C GLU A 112 1.15 -10.57 7.40
N PHE A 113 2.39 -10.12 7.19
CA PHE A 113 2.87 -9.76 5.86
C PHE A 113 2.85 -10.96 4.90
N ASP A 114 3.28 -12.12 5.38
CA ASP A 114 3.25 -13.35 4.59
C ASP A 114 1.82 -13.78 4.27
N GLN A 115 0.90 -13.61 5.22
CA GLN A 115 -0.53 -13.87 4.98
C GLN A 115 -1.10 -12.95 3.91
N MET A 116 -0.71 -11.67 3.94
CA MET A 116 -1.12 -10.69 2.93
C MET A 116 -0.64 -11.11 1.54
N LYS A 117 0.60 -11.57 1.42
CA LYS A 117 1.15 -12.06 0.14
C LYS A 117 0.32 -13.22 -0.39
N GLU A 118 -0.07 -14.15 0.47
CA GLU A 118 -0.91 -15.30 0.09
C GLU A 118 -2.28 -14.85 -0.40
N VAL A 119 -2.88 -13.87 0.26
CA VAL A 119 -4.18 -13.32 -0.14
C VAL A 119 -4.08 -12.72 -1.55
N ILE A 120 -3.04 -11.94 -1.80
CA ILE A 120 -2.81 -11.34 -3.12
C ILE A 120 -2.67 -12.42 -4.19
N GLU A 121 -1.85 -13.44 -3.95
CA GLU A 121 -1.64 -14.53 -4.90
C GLU A 121 -2.92 -15.31 -5.17
N THR A 122 -3.69 -15.60 -4.13
CA THR A 122 -4.95 -16.32 -4.28
C THR A 122 -5.93 -15.53 -5.14
N LEU A 123 -6.04 -14.22 -4.90
CA LEU A 123 -6.94 -13.36 -5.67
C LEU A 123 -6.51 -13.25 -7.13
N LEU A 124 -5.21 -13.20 -7.39
CA LEU A 124 -4.69 -13.09 -8.75
C LEU A 124 -4.87 -14.38 -9.55
N ASN A 125 -4.95 -15.51 -8.88
CA ASN A 125 -5.11 -16.82 -9.52
C ASN A 125 -6.57 -17.23 -9.74
N LYS A 126 -7.51 -16.39 -9.37
CA LYS A 126 -8.94 -16.67 -9.60
C LYS A 126 -9.40 -16.27 -10.98
#